data_0d0ec57417d74c63e55f6b0b33aae76e
#
_entry.id   0d0ec57417d74c63e55f6b0b33aae76e
#
_cell.length_a   1.000
_cell.length_b   1.000
_cell.length_c   1.000
_cell.angle_alpha   90.00
_cell.angle_beta   90.00
_cell.angle_gamma   90.00
#
_symmetry.space_group_name_H-M   'P 1'
#
loop_
_entity.id
_entity.type
_entity.pdbx_description
1 polymer ?
#
loop_
_entity_poly.entity_id
_entity_poly.type
_entity_poly.pdbx_seq_one_letter_code
_entity_poly.pdbx_strand_id
1 'polypeptide(L)'
;MAYPLTALISDLHGNVPALEVALEDARSRGVERFACLGDVVGYGAEPRPCLDVVMSLCVAEPEGEGLAGGFCLRGNHEQALLDGPEGFNPKARAAIEWTDSVLHEDHADWLR
;
A
#
# COMPACT_ATOMS: atom_id res chain seq x y z
N MET A 1 25.07 3.43 -18.09
CA MET A 1 23.93 4.10 -17.45
C MET A 1 23.24 3.15 -16.50
N ALA A 2 23.01 3.58 -15.29
CA ALA A 2 22.31 2.75 -14.33
C ALA A 2 20.83 3.06 -14.35
N TYR A 3 20.01 2.02 -14.36
CA TYR A 3 18.58 2.18 -14.17
C TYR A 3 18.29 2.35 -12.68
N PRO A 4 17.24 3.11 -12.32
CA PRO A 4 16.85 3.19 -10.93
C PRO A 4 16.52 1.82 -10.38
N LEU A 5 17.05 1.52 -9.20
CA LEU A 5 16.71 0.29 -8.50
C LEU A 5 15.33 0.43 -7.89
N THR A 6 14.46 -0.51 -8.18
CA THR A 6 13.06 -0.48 -7.72
C THR A 6 12.83 -1.58 -6.69
N ALA A 7 12.19 -1.24 -5.58
CA ALA A 7 11.71 -2.23 -4.63
C ALA A 7 10.26 -2.57 -4.96
N LEU A 8 9.97 -3.86 -5.02
CA LEU A 8 8.59 -4.34 -5.10
C LEU A 8 8.17 -4.75 -3.70
N ILE A 9 7.10 -4.16 -3.22
CA ILE A 9 6.53 -4.49 -1.91
C ILE A 9 5.09 -4.94 -2.09
N SER A 10 4.60 -5.75 -1.18
CA SER A 10 3.24 -6.27 -1.28
C SER A 10 2.77 -6.82 0.06
N ASP A 11 1.45 -6.90 0.21
CA ASP A 11 0.82 -7.57 1.36
C ASP A 11 1.29 -6.98 2.70
N LEU A 12 1.22 -5.67 2.80
CA LEU A 12 1.64 -4.95 4.00
C LEU A 12 0.67 -5.14 5.15
N HIS A 13 -0.61 -5.25 4.83
CA HIS A 13 -1.68 -5.58 5.78
C HIS A 13 -1.65 -4.78 7.08
N GLY A 14 -1.45 -3.47 6.99
CA GLY A 14 -1.50 -2.60 8.16
C GLY A 14 -0.38 -2.83 9.16
N ASN A 15 0.73 -3.41 8.75
CA ASN A 15 1.85 -3.72 9.64
C ASN A 15 2.98 -2.70 9.46
N VAL A 16 2.87 -1.57 10.16
CA VAL A 16 3.85 -0.48 10.04
C VAL A 16 5.24 -0.89 10.49
N PRO A 17 5.43 -1.59 11.62
CA PRO A 17 6.79 -1.98 12.01
C PRO A 17 7.52 -2.81 10.94
N ALA A 18 6.83 -3.75 10.32
CA ALA A 18 7.43 -4.54 9.24
C ALA A 18 7.72 -3.68 8.02
N LEU A 19 6.81 -2.78 7.68
CA LEU A 19 7.01 -1.86 6.56
C LEU A 19 8.22 -0.97 6.78
N GLU A 20 8.37 -0.41 7.98
CA GLU A 20 9.50 0.45 8.31
C GLU A 20 10.84 -0.26 8.16
N VAL A 21 10.93 -1.51 8.64
CA VAL A 21 12.15 -2.31 8.50
C VAL A 21 12.45 -2.60 7.03
N ALA A 22 11.43 -2.95 6.27
CA ALA A 22 11.61 -3.22 4.84
C ALA A 22 12.07 -1.98 4.08
N LEU A 23 11.52 -0.80 4.41
CA LEU A 23 11.92 0.44 3.76
C LEU A 23 13.35 0.84 4.12
N GLU A 24 13.74 0.66 5.37
CA GLU A 24 15.11 0.93 5.79
C GLU A 24 16.09 0.04 5.06
N ASP A 25 15.80 -1.24 4.94
CA ASP A 25 16.64 -2.18 4.20
C ASP A 25 16.72 -1.79 2.72
N ALA A 26 15.59 -1.46 2.11
CA ALA A 26 15.56 -1.06 0.70
C ALA A 26 16.40 0.20 0.47
N ARG A 27 16.26 1.19 1.32
CA ARG A 27 17.03 2.44 1.19
C ARG A 27 18.51 2.20 1.38
N SER A 28 18.91 1.29 2.28
CA SER A 28 20.30 0.96 2.47
C SER A 28 20.91 0.28 1.26
N ARG A 29 20.09 -0.27 0.37
CA ARG A 29 20.53 -0.91 -0.87
C ARG A 29 20.49 0.03 -2.07
N GLY A 30 20.19 1.30 -1.84
CA GLY A 30 20.16 2.30 -2.91
C GLY A 30 18.89 2.33 -3.73
N VAL A 31 17.79 1.80 -3.21
CA VAL A 31 16.50 1.84 -3.90
C VAL A 31 16.05 3.29 -4.06
N GLU A 32 15.62 3.62 -5.26
CA GLU A 32 15.17 4.97 -5.60
C GLU A 32 13.67 5.02 -5.89
N ARG A 33 13.04 3.87 -6.12
CA ARG A 33 11.65 3.80 -6.54
C ARG A 33 10.96 2.62 -5.87
N PHE A 34 9.69 2.80 -5.55
CA PHE A 34 8.89 1.77 -4.90
C PHE A 34 7.65 1.47 -5.73
N ALA A 35 7.34 0.19 -5.89
CA ALA A 35 6.10 -0.25 -6.48
C ALA A 35 5.42 -1.21 -5.51
N CYS A 36 4.14 -0.97 -5.23
CA CYS A 36 3.36 -1.80 -4.33
C CYS A 36 2.35 -2.61 -5.13
N LEU A 37 2.30 -3.90 -4.88
CA LEU A 37 1.40 -4.80 -5.60
C LEU A 37 0.04 -4.92 -4.93
N GLY A 38 -0.21 -4.18 -3.86
CA GLY A 38 -1.51 -4.15 -3.20
C GLY A 38 -1.51 -4.82 -1.85
N ASP A 39 -2.70 -4.96 -1.30
CA ASP A 39 -2.95 -5.50 0.04
C ASP A 39 -2.19 -4.72 1.12
N VAL A 40 -2.31 -3.40 1.03
CA VAL A 40 -1.75 -2.48 2.02
C VAL A 40 -2.52 -2.58 3.33
N VAL A 41 -3.80 -2.86 3.24
CA VAL A 41 -4.71 -2.93 4.38
C VAL A 41 -5.29 -4.34 4.53
N GLY A 42 -6.09 -4.53 5.56
CA GLY A 42 -6.66 -5.82 5.92
C GLY A 42 -5.79 -6.52 6.96
N TYR A 43 -6.39 -7.24 7.87
CA TYR A 43 -5.78 -7.96 8.98
C TYR A 43 -5.10 -7.08 10.03
N GLY A 44 -4.10 -6.28 9.65
CA GLY A 44 -3.27 -5.55 10.60
C GLY A 44 -3.96 -4.33 11.23
N ALA A 45 -3.39 -3.86 12.31
CA ALA A 45 -4.02 -2.87 13.17
C ALA A 45 -3.75 -1.41 12.76
N GLU A 46 -2.88 -1.16 11.78
CA GLU A 46 -2.45 0.18 11.44
C GLU A 46 -2.66 0.48 9.94
N PRO A 47 -3.92 0.42 9.46
CA PRO A 47 -4.17 0.65 8.03
C PRO A 47 -3.88 2.08 7.60
N ARG A 48 -4.21 3.08 8.42
CA ARG A 48 -4.00 4.49 8.06
C ARG A 48 -2.52 4.84 7.91
N PRO A 49 -1.66 4.52 8.88
CA PRO A 49 -0.23 4.80 8.71
C PRO A 49 0.38 4.08 7.52
N CYS A 50 0.00 2.82 7.28
CA CYS A 50 0.47 2.10 6.10
C CYS A 50 0.06 2.78 4.81
N LEU A 51 -1.20 3.19 4.69
CA LEU A 51 -1.67 3.90 3.51
C LEU A 51 -0.94 5.23 3.33
N ASP A 52 -0.74 5.99 4.41
CA ASP A 52 -0.02 7.26 4.32
C ASP A 52 1.38 7.07 3.77
N VAL A 53 2.09 6.05 4.24
CA VAL A 53 3.45 5.75 3.76
C VAL A 53 3.41 5.37 2.28
N VAL A 54 2.52 4.46 1.89
CA VAL A 54 2.43 3.99 0.50
C VAL A 54 2.03 5.12 -0.43
N MET A 55 1.10 5.96 -0.01
CA MET A 55 0.67 7.12 -0.81
C MET A 55 1.84 8.06 -1.08
N SER A 56 2.73 8.23 -0.12
CA SER A 56 3.90 9.09 -0.30
C SER A 56 5.00 8.45 -1.14
N LEU A 57 5.15 7.11 -1.06
CA LEU A 57 6.20 6.39 -1.79
C LEU A 57 5.84 6.12 -3.24
N CYS A 58 4.58 5.87 -3.50
CA CYS A 58 4.11 5.38 -4.80
C CYS A 58 3.41 6.46 -5.61
N VAL A 59 3.82 7.70 -5.45
CA VAL A 59 3.30 8.82 -6.23
C VAL A 59 3.86 8.73 -7.64
N ALA A 60 2.98 8.77 -8.63
CA ALA A 60 3.40 8.85 -10.02
C ALA A 60 4.04 10.21 -10.27
N GLU A 61 5.09 10.22 -11.06
CA GLU A 61 5.76 11.47 -11.40
C GLU A 61 4.89 12.30 -12.34
N PRO A 62 4.37 13.44 -11.89
CA PRO A 62 3.43 14.21 -12.70
C PRO A 62 4.09 14.94 -13.87
N GLU A 63 5.39 15.13 -13.82
CA GLU A 63 6.08 15.95 -14.80
C GLU A 63 6.65 15.16 -15.99
N GLY A 64 6.22 13.94 -16.14
CA GLY A 64 6.57 13.19 -17.34
C GLY A 64 7.99 12.66 -17.41
N GLU A 65 8.75 12.74 -16.35
CA GLU A 65 10.03 12.05 -16.29
C GLU A 65 9.87 10.54 -16.36
N GLY A 66 8.67 10.08 -16.09
CA GLY A 66 8.19 8.76 -16.42
C GLY A 66 8.79 7.59 -15.65
N LEU A 67 10.01 7.72 -15.22
CA LEU A 67 10.73 6.62 -14.59
C LEU A 67 10.96 6.83 -13.12
N ALA A 68 10.73 8.05 -12.63
CA ALA A 68 11.03 8.38 -11.24
C ALA A 68 9.94 7.94 -10.26
N GLY A 69 8.69 7.88 -10.72
CA GLY A 69 7.57 7.58 -9.87
C GLY A 69 7.37 6.08 -9.66
N GLY A 70 6.81 5.74 -8.53
CA GLY A 70 6.35 4.41 -8.26
C GLY A 70 4.88 4.25 -8.61
N PHE A 71 4.35 3.08 -8.32
CA PHE A 71 2.92 2.82 -8.50
C PHE A 71 2.44 1.89 -7.39
N CYS A 72 1.12 1.86 -7.22
CA CYS A 72 0.48 0.92 -6.31
C CYS A 72 -0.71 0.29 -7.02
N LEU A 73 -0.78 -1.02 -7.01
CA LEU A 73 -1.92 -1.76 -7.52
C LEU A 73 -2.95 -1.92 -6.41
N ARG A 74 -4.19 -2.13 -6.80
CA ARG A 74 -5.27 -2.44 -5.86
C ARG A 74 -5.31 -3.94 -5.64
N GLY A 75 -5.03 -4.38 -4.40
CA GLY A 75 -5.14 -5.79 -4.04
C GLY A 75 -6.57 -6.19 -3.74
N ASN A 76 -6.78 -7.48 -3.44
CA ASN A 76 -8.13 -7.98 -3.16
C ASN A 76 -8.70 -7.39 -1.86
N HIS A 77 -7.87 -7.05 -0.88
CA HIS A 77 -8.35 -6.39 0.34
C HIS A 77 -8.83 -4.97 0.08
N GLU A 78 -8.12 -4.19 -0.74
CA GLU A 78 -8.59 -2.86 -1.14
C GLU A 78 -9.87 -2.95 -1.97
N GLN A 79 -9.93 -3.92 -2.87
CA GLN A 79 -11.13 -4.13 -3.66
C GLN A 79 -12.32 -4.46 -2.75
N ALA A 80 -12.11 -5.25 -1.71
CA ALA A 80 -13.16 -5.59 -0.75
C ALA A 80 -13.66 -4.37 0.02
N LEU A 81 -12.79 -3.40 0.30
CA LEU A 81 -13.22 -2.14 0.92
C LEU A 81 -14.19 -1.37 0.04
N LEU A 82 -13.98 -1.41 -1.28
CA LEU A 82 -14.81 -0.66 -2.23
C LEU A 82 -16.10 -1.40 -2.58
N ASP A 83 -16.02 -2.70 -2.78
CA ASP A 83 -17.11 -3.49 -3.35
C ASP A 83 -17.77 -4.46 -2.36
N GLY A 84 -17.20 -4.61 -1.17
CA GLY A 84 -17.69 -5.54 -0.17
C GLY A 84 -16.84 -6.80 -0.07
N PRO A 85 -16.85 -7.44 1.11
CA PRO A 85 -15.98 -8.58 1.41
C PRO A 85 -16.59 -9.93 1.04
N GLU A 86 -17.37 -10.02 0.00
CA GLU A 86 -17.95 -11.28 -0.45
C GLU A 86 -16.85 -12.28 -0.79
N GLY A 87 -17.02 -13.49 -0.36
CA GLY A 87 -16.04 -14.55 -0.56
C GLY A 87 -14.92 -14.58 0.45
N PHE A 88 -14.82 -13.59 1.30
CA PHE A 88 -13.83 -13.59 2.37
C PHE A 88 -14.29 -14.49 3.51
N ASN A 89 -13.31 -15.15 4.15
CA ASN A 89 -13.62 -15.91 5.38
C ASN A 89 -14.00 -14.94 6.51
N PRO A 90 -14.63 -15.44 7.60
CA PRO A 90 -15.13 -14.55 8.66
C PRO A 90 -14.08 -13.65 9.28
N LYS A 91 -12.84 -14.11 9.45
CA LYS A 91 -11.78 -13.29 10.05
C LYS A 91 -11.33 -12.19 9.12
N ALA A 92 -11.14 -12.50 7.86
CA ALA A 92 -10.75 -11.51 6.85
C ALA A 92 -11.87 -10.49 6.66
N ARG A 93 -13.11 -10.94 6.64
CA ARG A 93 -14.27 -10.07 6.53
C ARG A 93 -14.36 -9.09 7.69
N ALA A 94 -14.19 -9.57 8.92
CA ALA A 94 -14.22 -8.73 10.10
C ALA A 94 -13.10 -7.67 10.05
N ALA A 95 -11.93 -8.06 9.60
CA ALA A 95 -10.80 -7.13 9.46
C ALA A 95 -11.09 -6.04 8.43
N ILE A 96 -11.71 -6.38 7.31
CA ILE A 96 -12.08 -5.40 6.29
C ILE A 96 -13.16 -4.45 6.80
N GLU A 97 -14.17 -4.97 7.49
CA GLU A 97 -15.22 -4.14 8.05
C GLU A 97 -14.68 -3.14 9.08
N TRP A 98 -13.76 -3.59 9.93
CA TRP A 98 -13.11 -2.69 10.87
C TRP A 98 -12.24 -1.66 10.17
N THR A 99 -11.46 -2.08 9.19
CA THR A 99 -10.61 -1.18 8.41
C THR A 99 -11.42 -0.07 7.77
N ASP A 100 -12.54 -0.44 7.16
CA ASP A 100 -13.44 0.53 6.54
C ASP A 100 -13.93 1.57 7.56
N SER A 101 -14.18 1.13 8.79
CA SER A 101 -14.69 2.02 9.84
C SER A 101 -13.67 3.05 10.33
N VAL A 102 -12.37 2.82 10.13
CA VAL A 102 -11.32 3.71 10.64
C VAL A 102 -10.60 4.52 9.57
N LEU A 103 -10.86 4.28 8.29
CA LEU A 103 -10.22 5.04 7.23
C LEU A 103 -10.80 6.44 7.10
N HIS A 104 -9.96 7.37 6.70
CA HIS A 104 -10.39 8.73 6.40
C HIS A 104 -10.82 8.84 4.93
N GLU A 105 -11.51 9.93 4.61
CA GLU A 105 -12.02 10.15 3.26
C GLU A 105 -10.92 10.23 2.22
N ASP A 106 -9.80 10.84 2.54
CA ASP A 106 -8.66 10.93 1.63
C ASP A 106 -8.07 9.56 1.31
N HIS A 107 -8.07 8.64 2.27
CA HIS A 107 -7.64 7.27 2.02
C HIS A 107 -8.60 6.57 1.06
N ALA A 108 -9.90 6.72 1.27
CA ALA A 108 -10.91 6.13 0.41
C ALA A 108 -10.82 6.68 -1.02
N ASP A 109 -10.57 7.97 -1.16
CA ASP A 109 -10.43 8.61 -2.47
C ASP A 109 -9.21 8.08 -3.20
N TRP A 110 -8.09 7.90 -2.51
CA TRP A 110 -6.89 7.37 -3.12
C TRP A 110 -7.07 5.92 -3.59
N LEU A 111 -7.87 5.13 -2.86
CA LEU A 111 -8.12 3.73 -3.21
C LEU A 111 -8.98 3.55 -4.45
N ARG A 112 -9.70 4.58 -4.88
CA ARG A 112 -10.55 4.51 -6.08
C ARG A 112 -9.76 4.65 -7.38
#